data_b9961bc7d82ee1cfddeb33d0bf6685ff
#
_entry.id   b9961bc7d82ee1cfddeb33d0bf6685ff
#
_cell.length_a   1.000
_cell.length_b   1.000
_cell.length_c   1.000
_cell.angle_alpha   90.00
_cell.angle_beta   90.00
_cell.angle_gamma   90.00
#
_symmetry.space_group_name_H-M   'P 1'
#
loop_
_entity.id
_entity.type
_entity.pdbx_description
1 polymer ?
#
loop_
_entity_poly.entity_id
_entity_poly.type
_entity_poly.pdbx_seq_one_letter_code
_entity_poly.pdbx_strand_id
1 'polypeptide(L)'
;MSKGFVEGMRSLCDLHSKTGIDSSGEYLPSRTDRQVGLGILGLANLLRQNNITYEQFGEALQATNDGIPGLGTAGLLAAEFYKGIQSAADVAKEYDMERAFAIAPTASCSYRSKDREGFTCTPEIAPPIARSVDRDSGTFGVQTYEYGDVEIASEVGWDAYKKVADQLMYMFNHTGLLHGYSFNSWSDVVTYDEQFVEEWLESPQTSLYYSLQVMGDVQDKSSAYAALDEEDVQDYLQGILDPKPDCDCQE
;
A
#
# COMPACT_ATOMS: atom_id res chain seq x y z
N MET A 1 -16.07 -9.50 -7.69
CA MET A 1 -15.16 -8.76 -6.80
C MET A 1 -15.65 -8.74 -5.37
N SER A 2 -16.87 -8.34 -5.08
CA SER A 2 -17.45 -8.28 -3.72
C SER A 2 -17.25 -9.56 -2.90
N LYS A 3 -17.32 -10.74 -3.54
CA LYS A 3 -17.05 -12.03 -2.89
C LYS A 3 -15.63 -12.11 -2.30
N GLY A 4 -14.61 -11.56 -2.98
CA GLY A 4 -13.25 -11.56 -2.47
C GLY A 4 -13.08 -10.71 -1.20
N PHE A 5 -13.75 -9.57 -1.13
CA PHE A 5 -13.78 -8.74 0.08
C PHE A 5 -14.39 -9.49 1.27
N VAL A 6 -15.53 -10.14 1.05
CA VAL A 6 -16.24 -10.93 2.07
C VAL A 6 -15.38 -12.10 2.56
N GLU A 7 -14.79 -12.87 1.65
CA GLU A 7 -13.95 -14.02 1.98
C GLU A 7 -12.65 -13.58 2.69
N GLY A 8 -12.03 -12.49 2.22
CA GLY A 8 -10.84 -11.93 2.85
C GLY A 8 -11.12 -11.48 4.29
N MET A 9 -12.19 -10.74 4.51
CA MET A 9 -12.59 -10.30 5.84
C MET A 9 -12.92 -11.48 6.76
N ARG A 10 -13.67 -12.45 6.29
CA ARG A 10 -14.00 -13.66 7.06
C ARG A 10 -12.74 -14.42 7.47
N SER A 11 -11.81 -14.60 6.54
CA SER A 11 -10.54 -15.28 6.81
C SER A 11 -9.70 -14.56 7.87
N LEU A 12 -9.64 -13.21 7.81
CA LEU A 12 -8.96 -12.41 8.81
C LEU A 12 -9.61 -12.53 10.20
N CYS A 13 -10.92 -12.43 10.27
CA CYS A 13 -11.68 -12.57 11.52
C CYS A 13 -11.53 -13.97 12.11
N ASP A 14 -11.60 -15.01 11.27
CA ASP A 14 -11.39 -16.39 11.70
C ASP A 14 -9.98 -16.63 12.23
N LEU A 15 -8.97 -16.03 11.59
CA LEU A 15 -7.58 -16.08 12.06
C LEU A 15 -7.44 -15.34 13.39
N HIS A 16 -7.97 -14.12 13.47
CA HIS A 16 -7.95 -13.29 14.67
C HIS A 16 -8.59 -14.01 15.87
N SER A 17 -9.71 -14.72 15.65
CA SER A 17 -10.38 -15.47 16.71
C SER A 17 -9.52 -16.60 17.32
N LYS A 18 -8.48 -17.03 16.62
CA LYS A 18 -7.53 -18.07 17.04
C LYS A 18 -6.24 -17.49 17.66
N THR A 19 -6.07 -16.17 17.66
CA THR A 19 -4.92 -15.52 18.29
C THR A 19 -5.19 -15.24 19.77
N GLY A 20 -4.13 -15.07 20.58
CA GLY A 20 -4.25 -14.71 21.99
C GLY A 20 -4.94 -15.74 22.88
N ILE A 21 -5.07 -17.00 22.40
CA ILE A 21 -5.72 -18.09 23.15
C ILE A 21 -4.83 -18.57 24.29
N ASP A 22 -3.53 -18.57 24.07
CA ASP A 22 -2.53 -18.97 25.05
C ASP A 22 -1.94 -17.75 25.78
N SER A 23 -1.47 -17.97 26.99
CA SER A 23 -0.87 -16.95 27.85
C SER A 23 0.55 -16.54 27.45
N SER A 24 0.93 -16.66 26.16
CA SER A 24 2.26 -16.27 25.67
C SER A 24 2.58 -14.80 25.90
N GLY A 25 1.54 -13.96 26.05
CA GLY A 25 1.69 -12.52 26.21
C GLY A 25 2.06 -11.76 24.95
N GLU A 26 2.24 -12.47 23.82
CA GLU A 26 2.63 -11.86 22.53
C GLU A 26 1.47 -11.12 21.85
N TYR A 27 0.24 -11.60 22.05
CA TYR A 27 -0.96 -11.02 21.47
C TYR A 27 -2.03 -10.81 22.53
N LEU A 28 -2.77 -9.71 22.41
CA LEU A 28 -3.95 -9.50 23.23
C LEU A 28 -5.03 -10.53 22.87
N PRO A 29 -5.82 -10.97 23.86
CA PRO A 29 -6.96 -11.84 23.57
C PRO A 29 -7.92 -11.20 22.58
N SER A 30 -8.47 -11.98 21.66
CA SER A 30 -9.39 -11.53 20.61
C SER A 30 -10.61 -10.76 21.15
N ARG A 31 -11.05 -11.09 22.38
CA ARG A 31 -12.11 -10.36 23.07
C ARG A 31 -11.73 -8.93 23.50
N THR A 32 -10.43 -8.62 23.58
CA THR A 32 -9.90 -7.33 23.99
C THR A 32 -9.39 -6.54 22.79
N ASP A 33 -8.70 -7.23 21.88
CA ASP A 33 -8.19 -6.67 20.63
C ASP A 33 -9.16 -7.01 19.50
N ARG A 34 -10.07 -6.10 19.20
CA ARG A 34 -11.13 -6.27 18.19
C ARG A 34 -10.76 -5.55 16.90
N GLN A 35 -9.61 -5.89 16.32
CA GLN A 35 -9.11 -5.21 15.12
C GLN A 35 -8.48 -6.20 14.14
N VAL A 36 -8.88 -6.02 12.89
CA VAL A 36 -8.26 -6.62 11.71
C VAL A 36 -8.01 -5.53 10.68
N GLY A 37 -7.18 -5.78 9.69
CA GLY A 37 -6.88 -4.82 8.63
C GLY A 37 -6.98 -5.49 7.27
N LEU A 38 -8.13 -5.39 6.61
CA LEU A 38 -8.28 -5.83 5.22
C LEU A 38 -7.71 -4.74 4.30
N GLY A 39 -6.71 -5.10 3.50
CA GLY A 39 -6.11 -4.27 2.47
C GLY A 39 -6.33 -4.80 1.05
N ILE A 40 -5.82 -4.10 0.04
CA ILE A 40 -6.10 -4.37 -1.37
C ILE A 40 -4.81 -4.33 -2.18
N LEU A 41 -4.21 -5.49 -2.43
CA LEU A 41 -3.05 -5.63 -3.32
C LEU A 41 -3.47 -5.61 -4.79
N GLY A 42 -2.57 -5.16 -5.66
CA GLY A 42 -2.71 -5.32 -7.11
C GLY A 42 -3.72 -4.38 -7.75
N LEU A 43 -3.97 -3.19 -7.18
CA LEU A 43 -4.90 -2.24 -7.79
C LEU A 43 -4.44 -1.84 -9.19
N ALA A 44 -3.17 -1.48 -9.38
CA ALA A 44 -2.67 -1.10 -10.70
C ALA A 44 -2.80 -2.24 -11.73
N ASN A 45 -2.56 -3.51 -11.32
CA ASN A 45 -2.80 -4.65 -12.19
C ASN A 45 -4.28 -4.76 -12.59
N LEU A 46 -5.20 -4.57 -11.64
CA LEU A 46 -6.64 -4.61 -11.90
C LEU A 46 -7.09 -3.50 -12.85
N LEU A 47 -6.58 -2.27 -12.65
CA LEU A 47 -6.91 -1.14 -13.51
C LEU A 47 -6.41 -1.38 -14.93
N ARG A 48 -5.16 -1.82 -15.09
CA ARG A 48 -4.58 -2.21 -16.38
C ARG A 48 -5.43 -3.26 -17.10
N GLN A 49 -5.81 -4.34 -16.41
CA GLN A 49 -6.62 -5.42 -16.99
C GLN A 49 -7.99 -4.96 -17.48
N ASN A 50 -8.48 -3.84 -16.98
CA ASN A 50 -9.75 -3.22 -17.38
C ASN A 50 -9.60 -2.00 -18.27
N ASN A 51 -8.38 -1.63 -18.66
CA ASN A 51 -8.05 -0.41 -19.43
C ASN A 51 -8.60 0.85 -18.73
N ILE A 52 -8.39 0.98 -17.44
CA ILE A 52 -8.80 2.10 -16.60
C ILE A 52 -7.52 2.74 -16.03
N THR A 53 -7.43 4.07 -16.07
CA THR A 53 -6.36 4.82 -15.41
C THR A 53 -6.70 5.10 -13.95
N TYR A 54 -5.67 5.45 -13.13
CA TYR A 54 -5.88 5.90 -11.76
C TYR A 54 -6.82 7.11 -11.69
N GLU A 55 -6.64 8.07 -12.60
CA GLU A 55 -7.49 9.27 -12.69
C GLU A 55 -8.96 8.89 -12.91
N GLN A 56 -9.23 8.07 -13.94
CA GLN A 56 -10.58 7.58 -14.25
C GLN A 56 -11.20 6.81 -13.08
N PHE A 57 -10.39 6.02 -12.39
CA PHE A 57 -10.89 5.27 -11.24
C PHE A 57 -11.20 6.17 -10.05
N GLY A 58 -10.35 7.16 -9.76
CA GLY A 58 -10.58 8.16 -8.71
C GLY A 58 -11.86 8.96 -8.95
N GLU A 59 -12.12 9.38 -10.19
CA GLU A 59 -13.37 10.04 -10.58
C GLU A 59 -14.61 9.14 -10.40
N ALA A 60 -14.47 7.87 -10.80
CA ALA A 60 -15.56 6.90 -10.66
C ALA A 60 -15.87 6.57 -9.20
N LEU A 61 -14.85 6.48 -8.33
CA LEU A 61 -15.02 6.31 -6.89
C LEU A 61 -15.74 7.52 -6.28
N GLN A 62 -15.32 8.74 -6.65
CA GLN A 62 -15.98 9.97 -6.20
C GLN A 62 -17.45 10.00 -6.62
N ALA A 63 -17.76 9.76 -7.89
CA ALA A 63 -19.14 9.70 -8.37
C ALA A 63 -19.97 8.67 -7.58
N THR A 64 -19.39 7.50 -7.31
CA THR A 64 -20.06 6.46 -6.51
C THR A 64 -20.35 6.94 -5.08
N ASN A 65 -19.39 7.63 -4.45
CA ASN A 65 -19.55 8.20 -3.11
C ASN A 65 -20.60 9.31 -3.05
N ASP A 66 -20.72 10.09 -4.14
CA ASP A 66 -21.72 11.14 -4.30
C ASP A 66 -23.12 10.58 -4.68
N GLY A 67 -23.27 9.25 -4.79
CA GLY A 67 -24.52 8.60 -5.19
C GLY A 67 -24.86 8.77 -6.67
N ILE A 68 -23.90 9.15 -7.49
CA ILE A 68 -24.05 9.30 -8.94
C ILE A 68 -23.72 7.97 -9.61
N PRO A 69 -24.63 7.40 -10.43
CA PRO A 69 -24.33 6.17 -11.14
C PRO A 69 -23.10 6.33 -12.04
N GLY A 70 -22.06 5.58 -11.75
CA GLY A 70 -20.86 5.57 -12.57
C GLY A 70 -21.11 4.98 -13.96
N LEU A 71 -20.52 5.56 -14.98
CA LEU A 71 -20.61 5.11 -16.37
C LEU A 71 -19.39 4.27 -16.75
N GLY A 72 -19.60 3.34 -17.67
CA GLY A 72 -18.52 2.51 -18.21
C GLY A 72 -17.89 1.56 -17.20
N THR A 73 -16.72 1.00 -17.59
CA THR A 73 -16.02 -0.02 -16.80
C THR A 73 -15.53 0.53 -15.46
N ALA A 74 -15.03 1.77 -15.43
CA ALA A 74 -14.57 2.40 -14.20
C ALA A 74 -15.71 2.58 -13.19
N GLY A 75 -16.88 3.05 -13.62
CA GLY A 75 -18.05 3.20 -12.75
C GLY A 75 -18.55 1.86 -12.20
N LEU A 76 -18.59 0.82 -13.02
CA LEU A 76 -18.96 -0.53 -12.57
C LEU A 76 -17.94 -1.05 -11.55
N LEU A 77 -16.64 -0.81 -11.78
CA LEU A 77 -15.58 -1.21 -10.87
C LEU A 77 -15.71 -0.49 -9.51
N ALA A 78 -15.92 0.83 -9.51
CA ALA A 78 -16.10 1.63 -8.31
C ALA A 78 -17.33 1.15 -7.48
N ALA A 79 -18.44 0.87 -8.15
CA ALA A 79 -19.64 0.32 -7.51
C ALA A 79 -19.39 -1.06 -6.88
N GLU A 80 -18.60 -1.93 -7.54
CA GLU A 80 -18.20 -3.22 -6.97
C GLU A 80 -17.27 -3.08 -5.77
N PHE A 81 -16.37 -2.08 -5.76
CA PHE A 81 -15.56 -1.75 -4.59
C PHE A 81 -16.44 -1.31 -3.42
N TYR A 82 -17.32 -0.35 -3.64
CA TYR A 82 -18.25 0.12 -2.61
C TYR A 82 -19.04 -1.03 -2.01
N LYS A 83 -19.69 -1.85 -2.86
CA LYS A 83 -20.44 -3.02 -2.41
C LYS A 83 -19.57 -4.03 -1.65
N GLY A 84 -18.35 -4.28 -2.13
CA GLY A 84 -17.40 -5.19 -1.51
C GLY A 84 -16.99 -4.72 -0.12
N ILE A 85 -16.67 -3.45 0.03
CA ILE A 85 -16.29 -2.82 1.30
C ILE A 85 -17.45 -2.90 2.30
N GLN A 86 -18.68 -2.52 1.90
CA GLN A 86 -19.85 -2.61 2.77
C GLN A 86 -20.13 -4.04 3.21
N SER A 87 -20.10 -4.99 2.28
CA SER A 87 -20.32 -6.42 2.61
C SER A 87 -19.23 -7.00 3.51
N ALA A 88 -17.98 -6.57 3.35
CA ALA A 88 -16.89 -6.98 4.26
C ALA A 88 -17.05 -6.36 5.65
N ALA A 89 -17.51 -5.11 5.73
CA ALA A 89 -17.81 -4.47 7.00
C ALA A 89 -18.92 -5.18 7.77
N ASP A 90 -19.95 -5.65 7.07
CA ASP A 90 -21.02 -6.45 7.70
C ASP A 90 -20.45 -7.74 8.32
N VAL A 91 -19.55 -8.44 7.60
CA VAL A 91 -18.84 -9.60 8.16
C VAL A 91 -18.00 -9.21 9.39
N ALA A 92 -17.25 -8.12 9.34
CA ALA A 92 -16.45 -7.68 10.49
C ALA A 92 -17.33 -7.39 11.73
N LYS A 93 -18.51 -6.79 11.52
CA LYS A 93 -19.49 -6.54 12.58
C LYS A 93 -20.07 -7.83 13.16
N GLU A 94 -20.27 -8.89 12.34
CA GLU A 94 -20.68 -10.22 12.84
C GLU A 94 -19.66 -10.81 13.82
N TYR A 95 -18.36 -10.47 13.66
CA TYR A 95 -17.29 -10.88 14.56
C TYR A 95 -16.97 -9.83 15.66
N ASP A 96 -17.82 -8.84 15.81
CA ASP A 96 -17.66 -7.76 16.82
C ASP A 96 -16.36 -6.97 16.69
N MET A 97 -15.87 -6.77 15.45
CA MET A 97 -14.68 -5.97 15.19
C MET A 97 -14.97 -4.48 15.30
N GLU A 98 -14.05 -3.72 15.89
CA GLU A 98 -14.08 -2.25 15.93
C GLU A 98 -13.31 -1.62 14.78
N ARG A 99 -12.22 -2.28 14.34
CA ARG A 99 -11.41 -1.90 13.18
C ARG A 99 -11.43 -3.02 12.15
N ALA A 100 -11.63 -2.67 10.88
CA ALA A 100 -11.80 -3.68 9.84
C ALA A 100 -10.89 -3.49 8.61
N PHE A 101 -10.46 -2.26 8.33
CA PHE A 101 -9.69 -1.95 7.13
C PHE A 101 -8.36 -1.30 7.49
N ALA A 102 -7.32 -1.68 6.78
CA ALA A 102 -6.03 -1.02 6.86
C ALA A 102 -5.30 -1.14 5.53
N ILE A 103 -4.85 -0.03 5.00
CA ILE A 103 -3.98 0.02 3.83
C ILE A 103 -2.56 0.29 4.31
N ALA A 104 -1.64 -0.56 3.91
CA ALA A 104 -0.24 -0.52 4.30
C ALA A 104 0.67 -0.42 3.06
N PRO A 105 1.95 -0.06 3.21
CA PRO A 105 2.88 0.03 2.08
C PRO A 105 3.09 -1.28 1.30
N THR A 106 3.06 -2.41 1.95
CA THR A 106 3.00 -3.81 1.48
C THR A 106 3.92 -4.23 0.31
N ALA A 107 5.00 -3.52 0.01
CA ALA A 107 5.90 -3.87 -1.09
C ALA A 107 6.36 -5.34 -1.01
N SER A 108 6.85 -5.79 0.15
CA SER A 108 7.33 -7.17 0.32
C SER A 108 6.21 -8.22 0.28
N CYS A 109 5.00 -7.87 0.72
CA CYS A 109 3.85 -8.78 0.65
C CYS A 109 3.38 -8.97 -0.78
N SER A 110 3.42 -7.91 -1.60
CA SER A 110 2.97 -7.94 -3.00
C SER A 110 3.78 -8.93 -3.84
N TYR A 111 5.07 -9.10 -3.56
CA TYR A 111 5.93 -10.03 -4.28
C TYR A 111 5.50 -11.50 -4.21
N ARG A 112 4.71 -11.85 -3.21
CA ARG A 112 4.22 -13.23 -3.01
C ARG A 112 2.94 -13.52 -3.78
N SER A 113 2.33 -12.50 -4.36
CA SER A 113 1.05 -12.61 -5.06
C SER A 113 1.23 -12.35 -6.55
N LYS A 114 0.49 -13.08 -7.36
CA LYS A 114 0.44 -12.92 -8.81
C LYS A 114 -0.98 -12.59 -9.27
N ASP A 115 -1.07 -11.77 -10.28
CA ASP A 115 -2.33 -11.52 -10.95
C ASP A 115 -2.71 -12.69 -11.90
N ARG A 116 -3.84 -12.57 -12.59
CA ARG A 116 -4.34 -13.61 -13.49
C ARG A 116 -3.45 -13.87 -14.71
N GLU A 117 -2.61 -12.91 -15.07
CA GLU A 117 -1.69 -13.00 -16.20
C GLU A 117 -0.29 -13.45 -15.77
N GLY A 118 -0.08 -13.64 -14.46
CA GLY A 118 1.18 -14.12 -13.88
C GLY A 118 2.15 -13.01 -13.47
N PHE A 119 1.76 -11.73 -13.63
CA PHE A 119 2.55 -10.61 -13.14
C PHE A 119 2.46 -10.49 -11.62
N THR A 120 3.48 -9.93 -11.01
CA THR A 120 3.49 -9.60 -9.58
C THR A 120 2.38 -8.60 -9.27
N CYS A 121 1.63 -8.80 -8.19
CA CYS A 121 0.68 -7.80 -7.72
C CYS A 121 1.42 -6.54 -7.25
N THR A 122 0.89 -5.37 -7.59
CA THR A 122 1.41 -4.10 -7.10
C THR A 122 1.12 -3.92 -5.60
N PRO A 123 1.84 -3.04 -4.88
CA PRO A 123 1.53 -2.69 -3.49
C PRO A 123 0.06 -2.25 -3.32
N GLU A 124 -0.40 -2.20 -2.07
CA GLU A 124 -1.78 -1.81 -1.78
C GLU A 124 -2.08 -0.40 -2.27
N ILE A 125 -3.08 -0.29 -3.13
CA ILE A 125 -3.62 0.94 -3.70
C ILE A 125 -2.59 1.74 -4.53
N ALA A 126 -1.33 1.78 -4.10
CA ALA A 126 -0.28 2.59 -4.71
C ALA A 126 0.15 2.05 -6.08
N PRO A 127 0.39 2.93 -7.07
CA PRO A 127 1.11 2.54 -8.26
C PRO A 127 2.55 2.16 -7.91
N PRO A 128 3.17 1.23 -8.65
CA PRO A 128 4.56 0.87 -8.40
C PRO A 128 5.50 1.98 -8.86
N ILE A 129 6.71 1.98 -8.32
CA ILE A 129 7.76 2.92 -8.71
C ILE A 129 8.25 2.69 -10.15
N ALA A 130 8.27 1.43 -10.58
CA ALA A 130 8.68 0.99 -11.92
C ALA A 130 7.91 -0.28 -12.29
N ARG A 131 7.84 -0.60 -13.59
CA ARG A 131 7.18 -1.83 -14.10
C ARG A 131 7.90 -3.11 -13.72
N SER A 132 9.19 -3.00 -13.40
CA SER A 132 10.04 -4.11 -12.95
C SER A 132 10.93 -3.61 -11.81
N VAL A 133 11.08 -4.41 -10.77
CA VAL A 133 11.97 -4.10 -9.63
C VAL A 133 12.82 -5.29 -9.28
N ASP A 134 14.09 -5.04 -9.07
CA ASP A 134 15.03 -6.01 -8.53
C ASP A 134 15.10 -5.87 -7.02
N ARG A 135 15.05 -6.99 -6.32
CA ARG A 135 15.20 -7.04 -4.87
C ARG A 135 16.21 -8.11 -4.48
N ASP A 136 17.12 -7.74 -3.62
CA ASP A 136 17.98 -8.71 -2.96
C ASP A 136 17.13 -9.49 -1.94
N SER A 137 17.01 -10.78 -2.20
CA SER A 137 16.32 -11.75 -1.33
C SER A 137 17.27 -12.47 -0.37
N GLY A 138 18.44 -11.91 -0.14
CA GLY A 138 19.48 -12.50 0.70
C GLY A 138 19.93 -13.87 0.19
N THR A 139 19.56 -14.95 0.89
CA THR A 139 19.96 -16.32 0.55
C THR A 139 19.61 -16.74 -0.89
N PHE A 140 18.60 -16.15 -1.50
CA PHE A 140 18.14 -16.45 -2.86
C PHE A 140 18.71 -15.51 -3.93
N GLY A 141 19.58 -14.56 -3.54
CA GLY A 141 20.14 -13.55 -4.44
C GLY A 141 19.11 -12.54 -4.92
N VAL A 142 19.47 -11.81 -5.97
CA VAL A 142 18.60 -10.81 -6.57
C VAL A 142 17.46 -11.50 -7.32
N GLN A 143 16.22 -11.07 -7.02
CA GLN A 143 15.01 -11.52 -7.66
C GLN A 143 14.35 -10.35 -8.39
N THR A 144 13.96 -10.55 -9.64
CA THR A 144 13.24 -9.57 -10.45
C THR A 144 11.73 -9.79 -10.32
N TYR A 145 10.99 -8.72 -10.03
CA TYR A 145 9.53 -8.73 -9.92
C TYR A 145 8.92 -7.86 -11.01
N GLU A 146 8.18 -8.50 -11.91
CA GLU A 146 7.53 -7.86 -13.04
C GLU A 146 6.07 -7.57 -12.72
N TYR A 147 5.64 -6.31 -12.85
CA TYR A 147 4.25 -5.88 -12.63
C TYR A 147 3.42 -5.83 -13.91
N GLY A 148 4.05 -6.01 -15.06
CA GLY A 148 3.43 -5.83 -16.37
C GLY A 148 3.32 -4.36 -16.78
N ASP A 149 2.53 -4.09 -17.81
CA ASP A 149 2.36 -2.73 -18.34
C ASP A 149 1.32 -1.94 -17.53
N VAL A 150 1.64 -1.70 -16.24
CA VAL A 150 0.81 -0.89 -15.32
C VAL A 150 1.25 0.57 -15.37
N GLU A 151 0.37 1.48 -14.97
CA GLU A 151 0.77 2.86 -14.69
C GLU A 151 1.72 2.88 -13.48
N ILE A 152 2.83 3.60 -13.61
CA ILE A 152 3.82 3.78 -12.55
C ILE A 152 3.62 5.13 -11.85
N ALA A 153 4.25 5.32 -10.70
CA ALA A 153 4.05 6.49 -9.85
C ALA A 153 4.26 7.83 -10.58
N SER A 154 5.28 7.92 -11.46
CA SER A 154 5.55 9.12 -12.24
C SER A 154 4.53 9.39 -13.34
N GLU A 155 3.83 8.38 -13.83
CA GLU A 155 2.77 8.51 -14.83
C GLU A 155 1.43 8.90 -14.17
N VAL A 156 1.15 8.31 -13.01
CA VAL A 156 -0.09 8.56 -12.25
C VAL A 156 -0.08 9.95 -11.61
N GLY A 157 1.03 10.36 -11.02
CA GLY A 157 1.14 11.58 -10.24
C GLY A 157 0.47 11.49 -8.86
N TRP A 158 0.81 12.44 -8.00
CA TRP A 158 0.31 12.47 -6.63
C TRP A 158 -1.21 12.68 -6.55
N ASP A 159 -1.73 13.63 -7.31
CA ASP A 159 -3.14 14.04 -7.22
C ASP A 159 -4.10 12.89 -7.57
N ALA A 160 -3.81 12.15 -8.66
CA ALA A 160 -4.64 11.03 -9.07
C ALA A 160 -4.57 9.87 -8.06
N TYR A 161 -3.37 9.57 -7.56
CA TYR A 161 -3.20 8.56 -6.52
C TYR A 161 -3.90 8.95 -5.21
N LYS A 162 -3.67 10.18 -4.73
CA LYS A 162 -4.30 10.72 -3.53
C LYS A 162 -5.82 10.70 -3.64
N LYS A 163 -6.37 11.07 -4.80
CA LYS A 163 -7.81 11.03 -5.05
C LYS A 163 -8.38 9.62 -4.86
N VAL A 164 -7.74 8.60 -5.44
CA VAL A 164 -8.16 7.20 -5.23
C VAL A 164 -8.13 6.83 -3.75
N ALA A 165 -7.06 7.18 -3.05
CA ALA A 165 -6.89 6.88 -1.64
C ALA A 165 -7.95 7.57 -0.77
N ASP A 166 -8.18 8.87 -0.98
CA ASP A 166 -9.17 9.65 -0.23
C ASP A 166 -10.59 9.10 -0.43
N GLN A 167 -10.94 8.72 -1.66
CA GLN A 167 -12.25 8.16 -1.96
C GLN A 167 -12.45 6.76 -1.35
N LEU A 168 -11.41 5.94 -1.26
CA LEU A 168 -11.48 4.66 -0.56
C LEU A 168 -11.60 4.86 0.96
N MET A 169 -10.87 5.81 1.55
CA MET A 169 -11.01 6.16 2.96
C MET A 169 -12.42 6.66 3.27
N TYR A 170 -13.00 7.44 2.38
CA TYR A 170 -14.40 7.87 2.49
C TYR A 170 -15.35 6.65 2.54
N MET A 171 -15.13 5.64 1.68
CA MET A 171 -15.91 4.40 1.72
C MET A 171 -15.71 3.63 3.03
N PHE A 172 -14.49 3.57 3.56
CA PHE A 172 -14.22 2.93 4.86
C PHE A 172 -14.93 3.66 6.00
N ASN A 173 -14.89 4.99 6.03
CA ASN A 173 -15.62 5.80 7.01
C ASN A 173 -17.13 5.50 7.02
N HIS A 174 -17.73 5.30 5.84
CA HIS A 174 -19.16 5.00 5.71
C HIS A 174 -19.54 3.60 6.23
N THR A 175 -18.58 2.73 6.54
CA THR A 175 -18.87 1.45 7.19
C THR A 175 -19.20 1.59 8.67
N GLY A 176 -18.80 2.70 9.29
CA GLY A 176 -18.89 2.93 10.73
C GLY A 176 -17.85 2.18 11.55
N LEU A 177 -16.87 1.53 10.90
CA LEU A 177 -15.75 0.84 11.53
C LEU A 177 -14.49 1.70 11.43
N LEU A 178 -13.60 1.57 12.42
CA LEU A 178 -12.29 2.21 12.36
C LEU A 178 -11.45 1.62 11.23
N HIS A 179 -10.58 2.43 10.68
CA HIS A 179 -9.63 2.03 9.66
C HIS A 179 -8.28 2.73 9.84
N GLY A 180 -7.27 2.31 9.09
CA GLY A 180 -5.98 2.97 8.99
C GLY A 180 -5.51 3.03 7.54
N TYR A 181 -4.80 4.08 7.18
CA TYR A 181 -4.22 4.23 5.86
C TYR A 181 -2.82 4.82 5.94
N SER A 182 -1.84 4.10 5.42
CA SER A 182 -0.48 4.57 5.24
C SER A 182 -0.24 4.86 3.77
N PHE A 183 0.04 6.10 3.44
CA PHE A 183 0.34 6.50 2.07
C PHE A 183 1.77 6.12 1.69
N ASN A 184 1.94 5.65 0.45
CA ASN A 184 3.21 5.72 -0.22
C ASN A 184 3.35 7.08 -0.90
N SER A 185 4.53 7.65 -0.86
CA SER A 185 4.87 8.85 -1.61
C SER A 185 6.25 8.72 -2.25
N TRP A 186 6.52 9.53 -3.25
CA TRP A 186 7.74 9.45 -4.04
C TRP A 186 8.30 10.85 -4.23
N SER A 187 9.56 11.08 -3.85
CA SER A 187 10.21 12.39 -3.88
C SER A 187 10.27 13.04 -5.27
N ASP A 188 10.22 12.23 -6.32
CA ASP A 188 10.24 12.73 -7.71
C ASP A 188 8.83 13.12 -8.21
N VAL A 189 7.79 12.76 -7.47
CA VAL A 189 6.39 13.00 -7.82
C VAL A 189 5.78 14.06 -6.93
N VAL A 190 6.28 14.21 -5.71
CA VAL A 190 5.76 15.10 -4.68
C VAL A 190 6.84 16.07 -4.21
N THR A 191 6.52 17.34 -4.15
CA THR A 191 7.32 18.33 -3.42
C THR A 191 6.81 18.39 -1.98
N TYR A 192 7.67 18.06 -1.02
CA TYR A 192 7.33 18.10 0.40
C TYR A 192 7.54 19.51 0.96
N ASP A 193 6.71 20.47 0.53
CA ASP A 193 6.69 21.84 1.02
C ASP A 193 5.70 22.01 2.18
N GLU A 194 5.59 23.23 2.68
CA GLU A 194 4.70 23.56 3.80
C GLU A 194 3.25 23.30 3.46
N GLN A 195 2.83 23.60 2.23
CA GLN A 195 1.47 23.37 1.78
C GLN A 195 1.13 21.86 1.76
N PHE A 196 2.04 21.03 1.24
CA PHE A 196 1.87 19.57 1.27
C PHE A 196 1.70 19.04 2.69
N VAL A 197 2.52 19.53 3.63
CA VAL A 197 2.47 19.11 5.04
C VAL A 197 1.15 19.53 5.69
N GLU A 198 0.69 20.76 5.46
CA GLU A 198 -0.59 21.24 5.97
C GLU A 198 -1.76 20.40 5.43
N GLU A 199 -1.84 20.21 4.12
CA GLU A 199 -2.88 19.39 3.48
C GLU A 199 -2.86 17.94 3.99
N TRP A 200 -1.68 17.38 4.22
CA TRP A 200 -1.55 16.04 4.76
C TRP A 200 -2.01 15.95 6.21
N LEU A 201 -1.68 16.92 7.05
CA LEU A 201 -2.10 16.96 8.46
C LEU A 201 -3.63 17.11 8.62
N GLU A 202 -4.28 17.78 7.67
CA GLU A 202 -5.74 17.93 7.62
C GLU A 202 -6.44 16.70 7.03
N SER A 203 -5.70 15.80 6.39
CA SER A 203 -6.25 14.62 5.76
C SER A 203 -6.60 13.53 6.79
N PRO A 204 -7.54 12.61 6.50
CA PRO A 204 -7.86 11.49 7.39
C PRO A 204 -6.81 10.38 7.39
N GLN A 205 -5.63 10.62 6.84
CA GLN A 205 -4.56 9.63 6.76
C GLN A 205 -3.89 9.42 8.11
N THR A 206 -3.50 8.19 8.40
CA THR A 206 -2.87 7.84 9.67
C THR A 206 -1.36 7.97 9.64
N SER A 207 -0.73 7.77 8.49
CA SER A 207 0.71 7.91 8.33
C SER A 207 1.12 8.10 6.87
N LEU A 208 2.27 8.72 6.67
CA LEU A 208 2.94 8.83 5.39
C LEU A 208 4.16 7.90 5.40
N TYR A 209 4.21 6.97 4.46
CA TYR A 209 5.36 6.16 4.19
C TYR A 209 5.94 6.59 2.84
N TYR A 210 7.16 7.09 2.83
CA TYR A 210 7.83 7.44 1.59
C TYR A 210 8.71 6.29 1.12
N SER A 211 8.62 5.97 -0.14
CA SER A 211 9.60 5.14 -0.80
C SER A 211 10.66 6.00 -1.47
N LEU A 212 11.87 5.50 -1.44
CA LEU A 212 13.06 6.15 -1.99
C LEU A 212 12.87 6.55 -3.46
N GLN A 213 13.67 7.53 -3.86
CA GLN A 213 13.78 8.13 -5.18
C GLN A 213 13.40 7.21 -6.33
N VAL A 214 12.50 7.67 -7.17
CA VAL A 214 12.41 7.23 -8.55
C VAL A 214 13.63 7.82 -9.25
N MET A 215 14.68 7.06 -9.38
CA MET A 215 15.75 7.44 -10.30
C MET A 215 15.16 7.39 -11.70
N GLY A 216 15.03 8.55 -12.35
CA GLY A 216 14.50 8.66 -13.71
C GLY A 216 15.18 7.63 -14.62
N ASP A 217 14.38 6.95 -15.44
CA ASP A 217 14.85 5.99 -16.45
C ASP A 217 15.71 4.82 -15.93
N VAL A 218 15.21 4.10 -14.90
CA VAL A 218 15.78 2.79 -14.57
C VAL A 218 15.29 1.72 -15.57
N GLN A 219 15.45 1.98 -16.84
CA GLN A 219 15.58 0.90 -17.84
C GLN A 219 16.99 0.30 -17.82
N ASP A 220 17.91 0.96 -17.16
CA ASP A 220 19.25 0.41 -16.93
C ASP A 220 19.26 -0.36 -15.62
N LYS A 221 19.46 -1.64 -15.72
CA LYS A 221 19.38 -2.69 -14.69
C LYS A 221 20.46 -2.61 -13.62
N SER A 222 20.91 -1.44 -13.26
CA SER A 222 21.75 -1.29 -12.11
C SER A 222 20.86 -1.23 -10.87
N SER A 223 20.88 -2.30 -10.08
CA SER A 223 20.30 -2.32 -8.75
C SER A 223 20.71 -1.04 -8.00
N ALA A 224 19.89 -0.60 -7.05
CA ALA A 224 20.27 0.50 -6.14
C ALA A 224 21.60 0.24 -5.40
N TYR A 225 22.14 -0.96 -5.50
CA TYR A 225 23.44 -1.38 -5.00
C TYR A 225 24.58 -1.26 -6.02
N ALA A 226 24.30 -1.18 -7.32
CA ALA A 226 25.33 -0.94 -8.34
C ALA A 226 25.71 0.54 -8.46
N ALA A 227 25.01 1.43 -7.74
CA ALA A 227 25.38 2.83 -7.65
C ALA A 227 26.35 3.15 -6.49
N LEU A 228 26.61 2.17 -5.62
CA LEU A 228 27.74 2.24 -4.69
C LEU A 228 28.95 1.71 -5.44
N ASP A 229 29.87 2.55 -5.83
CA ASP A 229 31.14 2.07 -6.36
C ASP A 229 31.92 1.32 -5.26
N GLU A 230 32.96 0.59 -5.65
CA GLU A 230 33.74 -0.19 -4.67
C GLU A 230 34.39 0.69 -3.59
N GLU A 231 34.58 1.99 -3.86
CA GLU A 231 35.14 2.98 -2.96
C GLU A 231 34.14 3.36 -1.87
N ASP A 232 32.86 3.60 -2.23
CA ASP A 232 31.76 3.87 -1.28
C ASP A 232 31.51 2.69 -0.34
N VAL A 233 31.59 1.45 -0.85
CA VAL A 233 31.45 0.23 -0.03
C VAL A 233 32.64 0.08 0.91
N GLN A 234 33.85 0.38 0.45
CA GLN A 234 35.06 0.32 1.29
C GLN A 234 35.03 1.39 2.38
N ASP A 235 34.63 2.62 2.07
CA ASP A 235 34.48 3.71 3.03
C ASP A 235 33.42 3.40 4.09
N TYR A 236 32.31 2.79 3.70
CA TYR A 236 31.27 2.33 4.64
C TYR A 236 31.78 1.22 5.56
N LEU A 237 32.50 0.24 5.02
CA LEU A 237 33.10 -0.83 5.81
C LEU A 237 34.22 -0.33 6.72
N GLN A 238 35.03 0.61 6.26
CA GLN A 238 36.05 1.26 7.05
C GLN A 238 35.44 2.05 8.22
N GLY A 239 34.34 2.75 8.01
CA GLY A 239 33.59 3.46 9.04
C GLY A 239 32.99 2.56 10.12
N ILE A 240 32.68 1.29 9.78
CA ILE A 240 32.25 0.27 10.75
C ILE A 240 33.41 -0.31 11.52
N LEU A 241 34.56 -0.49 10.86
CA LEU A 241 35.77 -1.10 11.44
C LEU A 241 36.56 -0.12 12.31
N ASP A 242 36.50 1.18 12.00
CA ASP A 242 37.10 2.28 12.76
C ASP A 242 36.01 3.22 13.30
N PRO A 243 35.22 2.83 14.32
CA PRO A 243 34.25 3.73 14.92
C PRO A 243 35.01 4.93 15.49
N LYS A 244 34.64 6.15 15.02
CA LYS A 244 35.16 7.38 15.61
C LYS A 244 34.96 7.32 17.12
N PRO A 245 35.98 7.66 17.93
CA PRO A 245 35.81 7.69 19.37
C PRO A 245 34.66 8.63 19.72
N ASP A 246 33.82 8.17 20.63
CA ASP A 246 32.69 8.96 21.17
C ASP A 246 33.15 10.39 21.49
N CYS A 247 32.39 11.35 21.06
CA CYS A 247 32.60 12.76 21.45
C CYS A 247 32.54 12.78 22.98
N ASP A 248 33.69 13.08 23.59
CA ASP A 248 33.78 13.52 24.99
C ASP A 248 32.86 14.76 25.14
N CYS A 249 31.64 14.57 25.60
CA CYS A 249 30.82 15.60 26.19
C CYS A 249 31.44 15.89 27.56
N GLN A 250 32.45 16.75 27.61
CA GLN A 250 32.86 17.38 28.84
C GLN A 250 31.92 18.54 29.13
N GLU A 251 31.21 18.39 30.30
CA GLU A 251 30.61 19.39 31.21
C GLU A 251 29.97 20.66 30.65
#